data_37464ff74e8592e52a9f5875eb06aa1e
#
_entry.id   37464ff74e8592e52a9f5875eb06aa1e
#
_cell.length_a   1.000
_cell.length_b   1.000
_cell.length_c   1.000
_cell.angle_alpha   90.00
_cell.angle_beta   90.00
_cell.angle_gamma   90.00
#
_symmetry.space_group_name_H-M   'P 1'
#
loop_
_entity.id
_entity.type
_entity.pdbx_description
1 polymer ?
#
loop_
_entity_poly.entity_id
_entity_poly.type
_entity_poly.pdbx_seq_one_letter_code
_entity_poly.pdbx_strand_id
1 'polypeptide(L)'
;MSFGQDYGNDSDALKLCTAFQTNSFISDSKADNALDRILSVIGASKRFVLQPCDNINNAVATSYKGIRYILYDKDFMDSLDSGDNWNNLFILAHEVGHHINGHSLDLLLYATEAVEPETLANKRNQELEADEFAGFILGKLGATLEQTSSIIKLLSSEKDDTYDTHPSKSKRLASISLGYNKALGNETVVYTTPTNPQTAEEYFYSAYNKEKAGDNYKAIEDYNKAIEIDPNYALAYTNRGFSKHNLKDFNGAIEDHDKAIELDPEIINVYVNRG
;
A
#
# COMPACT_ATOMS: atom_id res chain seq x y z
N MET A 1 17.81 -2.38 -7.72
CA MET A 1 16.76 -1.41 -8.08
C MET A 1 15.68 -1.57 -7.03
N SER A 2 15.28 -0.52 -6.38
CA SER A 2 14.23 -0.59 -5.36
C SER A 2 12.92 -0.25 -6.04
N PHE A 3 11.96 -1.16 -5.98
CA PHE A 3 10.61 -0.94 -6.42
C PHE A 3 9.85 -0.29 -5.28
N GLY A 4 9.40 0.92 -5.47
CA GLY A 4 8.62 1.67 -4.52
C GLY A 4 8.73 3.18 -4.75
N GLN A 5 7.67 3.86 -4.46
CA GLN A 5 7.54 5.29 -4.65
C GLN A 5 8.56 6.04 -3.80
N ASP A 6 9.45 6.75 -4.44
CA ASP A 6 10.20 7.83 -3.81
C ASP A 6 9.35 9.10 -3.93
N TYR A 7 8.49 9.35 -2.93
CA TYR A 7 7.54 10.48 -2.92
C TYR A 7 8.19 11.85 -3.10
N GLY A 8 9.51 11.93 -3.04
CA GLY A 8 10.27 13.14 -3.39
C GLY A 8 10.47 13.34 -4.90
N ASN A 9 10.40 12.26 -5.69
CA ASN A 9 10.66 12.28 -7.14
C ASN A 9 9.40 12.25 -8.00
N ASP A 10 8.20 11.99 -7.44
CA ASP A 10 6.95 11.90 -8.21
C ASP A 10 6.63 13.20 -8.95
N SER A 11 6.88 14.35 -8.33
CA SER A 11 6.71 15.64 -8.98
C SER A 11 7.66 15.82 -10.18
N ASP A 12 8.83 15.21 -10.13
CA ASP A 12 9.84 15.31 -11.18
C ASP A 12 9.56 14.30 -12.29
N ALA A 13 9.09 13.10 -11.97
CA ALA A 13 8.64 12.12 -12.94
C ALA A 13 7.44 12.64 -13.75
N LEU A 14 6.44 13.24 -13.10
CA LEU A 14 5.29 13.82 -13.79
C LEU A 14 5.65 15.08 -14.61
N LYS A 15 6.49 15.97 -14.09
CA LYS A 15 7.00 17.12 -14.83
C LYS A 15 7.81 16.69 -16.05
N LEU A 16 8.67 15.67 -15.89
CA LEU A 16 9.42 15.08 -16.98
C LEU A 16 8.47 14.44 -18.00
N CYS A 17 7.51 13.63 -17.53
CA CYS A 17 6.56 12.97 -18.41
C CYS A 17 5.68 13.94 -19.17
N THR A 18 5.19 15.02 -18.54
CA THR A 18 4.40 16.06 -19.20
C THR A 18 5.24 16.98 -20.11
N ALA A 19 6.52 17.19 -19.82
CA ALA A 19 7.42 17.97 -20.65
C ALA A 19 7.80 17.23 -21.95
N PHE A 20 7.89 15.90 -21.91
CA PHE A 20 8.24 15.09 -23.09
C PHE A 20 7.05 14.72 -23.98
N GLN A 21 5.81 14.87 -23.49
CA GLN A 21 4.63 14.38 -24.22
C GLN A 21 3.80 15.49 -24.84
N THR A 22 4.41 16.26 -25.66
CA THR A 22 3.65 17.26 -26.41
C THR A 22 2.76 16.64 -27.51
N ASN A 23 2.76 15.31 -27.79
CA ASN A 23 2.03 14.83 -28.96
C ASN A 23 1.55 13.37 -29.06
N SER A 24 1.53 12.52 -28.05
CA SER A 24 0.88 11.21 -28.26
C SER A 24 0.33 10.55 -26.99
N PHE A 25 -0.96 10.64 -26.80
CA PHE A 25 -1.75 9.73 -25.94
C PHE A 25 -1.90 8.38 -26.65
N ILE A 26 -0.87 7.56 -26.69
CA ILE A 26 -0.98 6.18 -27.16
C ILE A 26 -0.75 5.30 -25.95
N SER A 27 -1.85 4.91 -25.26
CA SER A 27 -1.78 3.83 -24.29
C SER A 27 -1.35 2.54 -25.00
N ASP A 28 -0.47 1.78 -24.35
CA ASP A 28 -0.15 0.43 -24.78
C ASP A 28 -1.37 -0.47 -24.55
N SER A 29 -1.86 -1.14 -25.60
CA SER A 29 -3.01 -2.04 -25.49
C SER A 29 -2.81 -3.16 -24.45
N LYS A 30 -1.57 -3.57 -24.18
CA LYS A 30 -1.26 -4.56 -23.12
C LYS A 30 -1.53 -3.97 -21.72
N ALA A 31 -1.08 -2.74 -21.46
CA ALA A 31 -1.28 -2.07 -20.20
C ALA A 31 -2.77 -1.73 -19.97
N ASP A 32 -3.47 -1.29 -21.01
CA ASP A 32 -4.93 -1.05 -20.94
C ASP A 32 -5.70 -2.34 -20.62
N ASN A 33 -5.40 -3.44 -21.29
CA ASN A 33 -6.03 -4.74 -21.02
C ASN A 33 -5.71 -5.26 -19.61
N ALA A 34 -4.51 -5.03 -19.12
CA ALA A 34 -4.13 -5.39 -17.76
C ALA A 34 -4.93 -4.58 -16.74
N LEU A 35 -5.06 -3.27 -16.94
CA LEU A 35 -5.87 -2.41 -16.08
C LEU A 35 -7.36 -2.82 -16.11
N ASP A 36 -7.92 -3.10 -17.27
CA ASP A 36 -9.31 -3.53 -17.40
C ASP A 36 -9.56 -4.85 -16.65
N ARG A 37 -8.62 -5.80 -16.68
CA ARG A 37 -8.68 -7.03 -15.88
C ARG A 37 -8.70 -6.74 -14.39
N ILE A 38 -7.80 -5.87 -13.90
CA ILE A 38 -7.73 -5.45 -12.49
C ILE A 38 -9.06 -4.83 -12.06
N LEU A 39 -9.55 -3.86 -12.81
CA LEU A 39 -10.79 -3.14 -12.49
C LEU A 39 -12.02 -4.03 -12.53
N SER A 40 -12.05 -5.04 -13.41
CA SER A 40 -13.15 -6.01 -13.47
C SER A 40 -13.30 -6.82 -12.18
N VAL A 41 -12.20 -7.14 -11.48
CA VAL A 41 -12.22 -7.88 -10.22
C VAL A 41 -12.95 -7.12 -9.12
N ILE A 42 -12.79 -5.80 -9.08
CA ILE A 42 -13.38 -4.94 -8.04
C ILE A 42 -14.68 -4.26 -8.48
N GLY A 43 -15.14 -4.54 -9.69
CA GLY A 43 -16.36 -3.91 -10.24
C GLY A 43 -16.22 -2.40 -10.45
N ALA A 44 -15.00 -1.87 -10.58
CA ALA A 44 -14.75 -0.46 -10.75
C ALA A 44 -14.69 -0.06 -12.23
N SER A 45 -15.14 1.17 -12.52
CA SER A 45 -14.96 1.77 -13.85
C SER A 45 -13.57 2.41 -13.98
N LYS A 46 -13.05 2.45 -15.21
CA LYS A 46 -11.77 3.08 -15.52
C LYS A 46 -11.80 4.58 -15.23
N ARG A 47 -11.15 4.99 -14.15
CA ARG A 47 -10.98 6.40 -13.73
C ARG A 47 -9.51 6.78 -13.59
N PHE A 48 -8.63 5.97 -14.20
CA PHE A 48 -7.20 6.16 -14.19
C PHE A 48 -6.74 6.41 -15.63
N VAL A 49 -5.75 7.26 -15.79
CA VAL A 49 -5.04 7.46 -17.05
C VAL A 49 -3.74 6.68 -16.99
N LEU A 50 -3.60 5.67 -17.83
CA LEU A 50 -2.32 5.01 -18.03
C LEU A 50 -1.47 5.89 -18.95
N GLN A 51 -0.28 6.27 -18.49
CA GLN A 51 0.59 7.17 -19.19
C GLN A 51 1.99 6.56 -19.32
N PRO A 52 2.42 6.14 -20.52
CA PRO A 52 3.79 5.69 -20.72
C PRO A 52 4.75 6.87 -20.53
N CYS A 53 5.84 6.60 -19.84
CA CYS A 53 6.88 7.55 -19.48
C CYS A 53 8.24 6.90 -19.63
N ASP A 54 9.06 7.43 -20.54
CA ASP A 54 10.39 6.89 -20.77
C ASP A 54 11.35 7.28 -19.64
N ASN A 55 12.28 6.39 -19.30
CA ASN A 55 13.39 6.63 -18.35
C ASN A 55 13.01 6.83 -16.89
N ILE A 56 11.79 6.53 -16.47
CA ILE A 56 11.46 6.52 -15.03
C ILE A 56 11.87 5.21 -14.36
N ASN A 57 12.13 4.14 -15.15
CA ASN A 57 12.53 2.81 -14.69
C ASN A 57 11.62 2.24 -13.59
N ASN A 58 10.33 2.55 -13.63
CA ASN A 58 9.35 2.22 -12.61
C ASN A 58 7.92 2.33 -13.14
N ALA A 59 6.94 2.05 -12.25
CA ALA A 59 5.56 2.52 -12.38
C ALA A 59 5.19 3.30 -11.12
N VAL A 60 4.31 4.29 -11.23
CA VAL A 60 3.98 5.23 -10.14
C VAL A 60 2.53 5.68 -10.23
N ALA A 61 1.78 5.54 -9.13
CA ALA A 61 0.46 6.12 -8.98
C ALA A 61 0.57 7.59 -8.53
N THR A 62 -0.07 8.50 -9.25
CA THR A 62 -0.07 9.93 -8.89
C THR A 62 -1.38 10.59 -9.28
N SER A 63 -1.66 11.76 -8.71
CA SER A 63 -2.79 12.58 -9.08
C SER A 63 -2.32 13.98 -9.53
N TYR A 64 -2.90 14.48 -10.60
CA TYR A 64 -2.62 15.82 -11.08
C TYR A 64 -3.90 16.50 -11.57
N LYS A 65 -4.21 17.66 -11.02
CA LYS A 65 -5.46 18.42 -11.32
C LYS A 65 -6.73 17.57 -11.18
N GLY A 66 -6.79 16.72 -10.15
CA GLY A 66 -7.92 15.84 -9.88
C GLY A 66 -8.04 14.64 -10.81
N ILE A 67 -7.08 14.42 -11.70
CA ILE A 67 -7.01 13.24 -12.58
C ILE A 67 -5.99 12.27 -11.99
N ARG A 68 -6.37 11.00 -11.87
CA ARG A 68 -5.50 9.93 -11.38
C ARG A 68 -4.72 9.33 -12.55
N TYR A 69 -3.41 9.25 -12.38
CA TYR A 69 -2.50 8.70 -13.38
C TYR A 69 -1.76 7.49 -12.81
N ILE A 70 -1.53 6.50 -13.66
CA ILE A 70 -0.49 5.50 -13.45
C ILE A 70 0.54 5.74 -14.55
N LEU A 71 1.67 6.32 -14.15
CA LEU A 71 2.83 6.50 -15.01
C LEU A 71 3.60 5.19 -15.04
N TYR A 72 4.06 4.75 -16.20
CA TYR A 72 4.85 3.52 -16.30
C TYR A 72 5.90 3.61 -17.39
N ASP A 73 7.07 3.06 -17.12
CA ASP A 73 8.14 2.91 -18.10
C ASP A 73 7.94 1.61 -18.87
N LYS A 74 7.77 1.74 -20.18
CA LYS A 74 7.48 0.58 -21.02
C LYS A 74 8.66 -0.39 -21.09
N ASP A 75 9.88 0.11 -21.24
CA ASP A 75 11.08 -0.73 -21.34
C ASP A 75 11.32 -1.47 -20.00
N PHE A 76 11.08 -0.79 -18.87
CA PHE A 76 11.10 -1.43 -17.56
C PHE A 76 10.06 -2.54 -17.46
N MET A 77 8.80 -2.29 -17.84
CA MET A 77 7.72 -3.27 -17.80
C MET A 77 8.03 -4.46 -18.75
N ASP A 78 8.51 -4.19 -19.95
CA ASP A 78 8.89 -5.25 -20.91
C ASP A 78 10.08 -6.09 -20.38
N SER A 79 11.00 -5.50 -19.62
CA SER A 79 12.12 -6.22 -18.98
C SER A 79 11.70 -7.22 -17.90
N LEU A 80 10.51 -7.03 -17.31
CA LEU A 80 9.95 -7.88 -16.27
C LEU A 80 9.00 -8.95 -16.80
N ASP A 81 8.72 -8.95 -18.10
CA ASP A 81 7.82 -9.91 -18.73
C ASP A 81 8.47 -11.30 -18.78
N SER A 82 7.98 -12.20 -17.94
CA SER A 82 8.38 -13.61 -17.89
C SER A 82 7.61 -14.50 -18.87
N GLY A 83 6.80 -13.88 -19.76
CA GLY A 83 5.98 -14.56 -20.76
C GLY A 83 4.56 -14.90 -20.29
N ASP A 84 4.27 -14.81 -19.00
CA ASP A 84 2.94 -15.00 -18.41
C ASP A 84 2.28 -13.69 -17.93
N ASN A 85 2.98 -12.56 -18.04
CA ASN A 85 2.55 -11.20 -17.67
C ASN A 85 2.16 -10.98 -16.19
N TRP A 86 2.37 -11.94 -15.30
CA TRP A 86 1.96 -11.78 -13.89
C TRP A 86 2.75 -10.70 -13.18
N ASN A 87 4.04 -10.52 -13.50
CA ASN A 87 4.86 -9.46 -12.91
C ASN A 87 4.31 -8.08 -13.23
N ASN A 88 4.01 -7.82 -14.51
CA ASN A 88 3.45 -6.54 -14.96
C ASN A 88 2.07 -6.29 -14.37
N LEU A 89 1.25 -7.33 -14.31
CA LEU A 89 -0.08 -7.24 -13.70
C LEU A 89 -0.01 -6.94 -12.21
N PHE A 90 0.97 -7.52 -11.49
CA PHE A 90 1.20 -7.21 -10.09
C PHE A 90 1.55 -5.73 -9.90
N ILE A 91 2.49 -5.20 -10.68
CA ILE A 91 2.92 -3.80 -10.60
C ILE A 91 1.73 -2.87 -10.82
N LEU A 92 0.96 -3.07 -11.88
CA LEU A 92 -0.22 -2.24 -12.15
C LEU A 92 -1.29 -2.38 -11.06
N ALA A 93 -1.50 -3.57 -10.50
CA ALA A 93 -2.44 -3.77 -9.41
C ALA A 93 -1.96 -3.06 -8.13
N HIS A 94 -0.66 -3.08 -7.83
CA HIS A 94 -0.07 -2.35 -6.71
C HIS A 94 -0.32 -0.84 -6.84
N GLU A 95 -0.05 -0.25 -8.01
CA GLU A 95 -0.29 1.17 -8.26
C GLU A 95 -1.79 1.53 -8.20
N VAL A 96 -2.67 0.67 -8.69
CA VAL A 96 -4.13 0.82 -8.50
C VAL A 96 -4.48 0.78 -7.02
N GLY A 97 -3.82 -0.07 -6.23
CA GLY A 97 -3.97 -0.17 -4.78
C GLY A 97 -3.70 1.17 -4.08
N HIS A 98 -2.62 1.88 -4.44
CA HIS A 98 -2.35 3.22 -3.93
C HIS A 98 -3.49 4.20 -4.22
N HIS A 99 -4.05 4.18 -5.43
CA HIS A 99 -5.18 5.05 -5.76
C HIS A 99 -6.46 4.71 -5.01
N ILE A 100 -6.74 3.42 -4.81
CA ILE A 100 -7.98 2.98 -4.15
C ILE A 100 -7.93 3.25 -2.65
N ASN A 101 -6.76 3.06 -2.05
CA ASN A 101 -6.54 3.29 -0.62
C ASN A 101 -6.31 4.77 -0.27
N GLY A 102 -6.29 5.67 -1.27
CA GLY A 102 -6.13 7.11 -1.04
C GLY A 102 -4.68 7.56 -0.83
N HIS A 103 -3.70 6.71 -1.13
CA HIS A 103 -2.27 7.01 -0.92
C HIS A 103 -1.69 7.98 -1.96
N SER A 104 -2.38 8.23 -3.07
CA SER A 104 -1.93 9.14 -4.13
C SER A 104 -2.46 10.54 -3.85
N LEU A 105 -1.57 11.43 -3.42
CA LEU A 105 -1.88 12.85 -3.17
C LEU A 105 -1.90 13.65 -4.47
N ASP A 106 -2.77 14.68 -4.52
CA ASP A 106 -2.80 15.62 -5.65
C ASP A 106 -1.53 16.50 -5.61
N LEU A 107 -0.72 16.44 -6.63
CA LEU A 107 0.52 17.22 -6.79
C LEU A 107 0.31 18.75 -6.65
N LEU A 108 -0.89 19.24 -6.89
CA LEU A 108 -1.25 20.66 -6.69
C LEU A 108 -1.41 21.01 -5.21
N LEU A 109 -1.88 20.10 -4.37
CA LEU A 109 -1.98 20.30 -2.91
C LEU A 109 -0.58 20.37 -2.27
N TYR A 110 0.35 19.54 -2.73
CA TYR A 110 1.74 19.58 -2.26
C TYR A 110 2.47 20.91 -2.54
N ALA A 111 2.10 21.62 -3.59
CA ALA A 111 2.76 22.88 -3.95
C ALA A 111 2.24 24.08 -3.14
N THR A 112 1.11 23.95 -2.44
CA THR A 112 0.42 25.07 -1.77
C THR A 112 0.35 24.94 -0.26
N GLU A 113 0.49 23.75 0.29
CA GLU A 113 0.48 23.49 1.73
C GLU A 113 1.81 22.82 2.15
N ALA A 114 2.41 23.31 3.24
CA ALA A 114 3.51 22.61 3.89
C ALA A 114 2.89 21.35 4.58
N VAL A 115 2.71 20.28 3.80
CA VAL A 115 2.34 18.98 4.35
C VAL A 115 3.56 18.51 5.13
N GLU A 116 3.41 18.30 6.44
CA GLU A 116 4.43 17.64 7.26
C GLU A 116 4.83 16.33 6.59
N PRO A 117 6.12 16.04 6.43
CA PRO A 117 6.55 14.82 5.76
C PRO A 117 5.95 13.63 6.48
N GLU A 118 5.19 12.84 5.75
CA GLU A 118 4.64 11.58 6.20
C GLU A 118 5.72 10.74 6.89
N THR A 119 5.39 10.12 8.01
CA THR A 119 6.39 9.30 8.70
C THR A 119 6.80 8.11 7.83
N LEU A 120 8.05 7.68 7.91
CA LEU A 120 8.53 6.50 7.17
C LEU A 120 7.67 5.25 7.45
N ALA A 121 7.11 5.14 8.66
CA ALA A 121 6.21 4.06 9.03
C ALA A 121 4.90 4.09 8.22
N ASN A 122 4.31 5.28 8.03
CA ASN A 122 3.09 5.43 7.21
C ASN A 122 3.36 5.05 5.75
N LYS A 123 4.48 5.50 5.20
CA LYS A 123 4.89 5.13 3.82
C LYS A 123 5.03 3.61 3.67
N ARG A 124 5.71 2.95 4.61
CA ARG A 124 5.81 1.49 4.60
C ARG A 124 4.46 0.79 4.69
N ASN A 125 3.54 1.30 5.51
CA ASN A 125 2.20 0.74 5.62
C ASN A 125 1.41 0.88 4.32
N GLN A 126 1.50 2.03 3.65
CA GLN A 126 0.88 2.24 2.34
C GLN A 126 1.40 1.26 1.28
N GLU A 127 2.72 0.99 1.26
CA GLU A 127 3.32 -0.02 0.41
C GLU A 127 2.76 -1.43 0.70
N LEU A 128 2.63 -1.79 2.00
CA LEU A 128 2.09 -3.09 2.41
C LEU A 128 0.60 -3.24 2.05
N GLU A 129 -0.20 -2.17 2.17
CA GLU A 129 -1.61 -2.18 1.75
C GLU A 129 -1.75 -2.32 0.22
N ALA A 130 -0.88 -1.68 -0.55
CA ALA A 130 -0.85 -1.83 -2.00
C ALA A 130 -0.41 -3.24 -2.42
N ASP A 131 0.56 -3.84 -1.73
CA ASP A 131 0.98 -5.23 -1.91
C ASP A 131 -0.15 -6.23 -1.57
N GLU A 132 -0.90 -6.00 -0.49
CA GLU A 132 -2.06 -6.81 -0.12
C GLU A 132 -3.15 -6.73 -1.20
N PHE A 133 -3.44 -5.52 -1.67
CA PHE A 133 -4.39 -5.32 -2.76
C PHE A 133 -3.96 -6.06 -4.04
N ALA A 134 -2.70 -5.93 -4.45
CA ALA A 134 -2.17 -6.65 -5.60
C ALA A 134 -2.28 -8.17 -5.43
N GLY A 135 -1.95 -8.68 -4.24
CA GLY A 135 -2.12 -10.09 -3.89
C GLY A 135 -3.56 -10.56 -4.05
N PHE A 136 -4.53 -9.78 -3.58
CA PHE A 136 -5.96 -10.07 -3.74
C PHE A 136 -6.37 -10.10 -5.21
N ILE A 137 -6.00 -9.10 -5.99
CA ILE A 137 -6.35 -9.01 -7.41
C ILE A 137 -5.80 -10.21 -8.19
N LEU A 138 -4.51 -10.52 -8.03
CA LEU A 138 -3.90 -11.62 -8.77
C LEU A 138 -4.49 -12.98 -8.36
N GLY A 139 -4.77 -13.17 -7.08
CA GLY A 139 -5.48 -14.37 -6.59
C GLY A 139 -6.86 -14.52 -7.24
N LYS A 140 -7.64 -13.44 -7.35
CA LYS A 140 -8.95 -13.44 -8.05
C LYS A 140 -8.81 -13.71 -9.56
N LEU A 141 -7.71 -13.29 -10.17
CA LEU A 141 -7.43 -13.52 -11.59
C LEU A 141 -6.85 -14.93 -11.87
N GLY A 142 -6.61 -15.73 -10.83
CA GLY A 142 -6.19 -17.15 -10.95
C GLY A 142 -4.68 -17.36 -10.97
N ALA A 143 -3.87 -16.36 -10.62
CA ALA A 143 -2.43 -16.54 -10.40
C ALA A 143 -2.19 -17.51 -9.23
N THR A 144 -1.07 -18.21 -9.24
CA THR A 144 -0.57 -18.92 -8.05
C THR A 144 0.10 -17.93 -7.09
N LEU A 145 0.22 -18.30 -5.81
CA LEU A 145 0.95 -17.49 -4.82
C LEU A 145 2.41 -17.26 -5.25
N GLU A 146 3.03 -18.23 -5.92
CA GLU A 146 4.38 -18.09 -6.42
C GLU A 146 4.47 -17.04 -7.54
N GLN A 147 3.56 -17.08 -8.51
CA GLN A 147 3.46 -16.07 -9.56
C GLN A 147 3.17 -14.68 -9.00
N THR A 148 2.27 -14.59 -8.02
CA THR A 148 1.91 -13.34 -7.34
C THR A 148 3.10 -12.73 -6.58
N SER A 149 3.98 -13.57 -6.05
CA SER A 149 5.13 -13.15 -5.22
C SER A 149 6.43 -12.95 -6.01
N SER A 150 6.46 -13.36 -7.28
CA SER A 150 7.71 -13.49 -8.07
C SER A 150 8.45 -12.17 -8.20
N ILE A 151 7.74 -11.08 -8.46
CA ILE A 151 8.35 -9.77 -8.68
C ILE A 151 9.01 -9.22 -7.40
N ILE A 152 8.38 -9.42 -6.25
CA ILE A 152 8.95 -8.98 -4.96
C ILE A 152 10.17 -9.82 -4.60
N LYS A 153 10.15 -11.12 -4.92
CA LYS A 153 11.34 -11.98 -4.73
C LYS A 153 12.52 -11.52 -5.59
N LEU A 154 12.24 -10.96 -6.78
CA LEU A 154 13.24 -10.46 -7.71
C LEU A 154 13.76 -9.07 -7.32
N LEU A 155 12.87 -8.14 -6.97
CA LEU A 155 13.21 -6.71 -6.84
C LEU A 155 13.50 -6.26 -5.39
N SER A 156 13.07 -7.02 -4.38
CA SER A 156 13.23 -6.65 -2.98
C SER A 156 14.34 -7.45 -2.30
N SER A 157 15.04 -6.81 -1.36
CA SER A 157 16.05 -7.45 -0.51
C SER A 157 15.55 -7.62 0.92
N GLU A 158 16.08 -8.60 1.63
CA GLU A 158 15.90 -8.70 3.08
C GLU A 158 16.84 -7.73 3.75
N LYS A 159 16.30 -6.71 4.41
CA LYS A 159 17.06 -5.66 5.09
C LYS A 159 16.28 -5.11 6.27
N ASP A 160 16.98 -4.46 7.18
CA ASP A 160 16.33 -3.57 8.15
C ASP A 160 15.76 -2.35 7.39
N ASP A 161 14.47 -2.19 7.48
CA ASP A 161 13.71 -1.13 6.78
C ASP A 161 13.35 0.05 7.68
N THR A 162 13.87 0.10 8.90
CA THR A 162 13.55 1.14 9.91
C THR A 162 13.74 2.56 9.38
N TYR A 163 14.75 2.75 8.52
CA TYR A 163 15.08 4.05 7.92
C TYR A 163 14.80 4.11 6.42
N ASP A 164 14.00 3.19 5.89
CA ASP A 164 13.64 3.12 4.47
C ASP A 164 12.15 3.41 4.28
N THR A 165 11.78 3.93 3.12
CA THR A 165 10.40 4.12 2.71
C THR A 165 9.74 2.81 2.28
N HIS A 166 10.55 1.78 1.99
CA HIS A 166 10.06 0.49 1.52
C HIS A 166 10.21 -0.58 2.59
N PRO A 167 9.15 -1.38 2.82
CA PRO A 167 9.20 -2.50 3.73
C PRO A 167 10.22 -3.56 3.30
N SER A 168 10.71 -4.34 4.26
CA SER A 168 11.56 -5.50 3.98
C SER A 168 10.81 -6.52 3.10
N LYS A 169 11.58 -7.33 2.38
CA LYS A 169 11.04 -8.38 1.50
C LYS A 169 10.07 -9.31 2.21
N SER A 170 10.39 -9.73 3.42
CA SER A 170 9.54 -10.63 4.21
C SER A 170 8.18 -10.00 4.53
N LYS A 171 8.14 -8.71 4.90
CA LYS A 171 6.90 -7.97 5.18
C LYS A 171 6.04 -7.85 3.91
N ARG A 172 6.64 -7.49 2.78
CA ARG A 172 5.95 -7.39 1.49
C ARG A 172 5.35 -8.73 1.06
N LEU A 173 6.12 -9.84 1.16
CA LEU A 173 5.62 -11.18 0.85
C LEU A 173 4.47 -11.61 1.78
N ALA A 174 4.51 -11.21 3.05
CA ALA A 174 3.41 -11.48 3.99
C ALA A 174 2.13 -10.75 3.59
N SER A 175 2.19 -9.46 3.23
CA SER A 175 1.05 -8.69 2.74
C SER A 175 0.45 -9.27 1.46
N ILE A 176 1.29 -9.65 0.49
CA ILE A 176 0.85 -10.33 -0.74
C ILE A 176 0.11 -11.62 -0.41
N SER A 177 0.68 -12.44 0.47
CA SER A 177 0.08 -13.70 0.88
C SER A 177 -1.27 -13.50 1.57
N LEU A 178 -1.41 -12.44 2.37
CA LEU A 178 -2.68 -12.06 3.00
C LEU A 178 -3.75 -11.77 1.94
N GLY A 179 -3.46 -10.84 1.01
CA GLY A 179 -4.39 -10.49 -0.05
C GLY A 179 -4.76 -11.69 -0.92
N TYR A 180 -3.78 -12.52 -1.29
CA TYR A 180 -3.99 -13.74 -2.05
C TYR A 180 -4.95 -14.72 -1.34
N ASN A 181 -4.74 -14.95 -0.05
CA ASN A 181 -5.61 -15.84 0.72
C ASN A 181 -7.02 -15.28 0.89
N LYS A 182 -7.18 -13.97 1.09
CA LYS A 182 -8.49 -13.30 1.05
C LYS A 182 -9.21 -13.52 -0.29
N ALA A 183 -8.49 -13.50 -1.41
CA ALA A 183 -9.05 -13.77 -2.73
C ALA A 183 -9.64 -15.16 -2.85
N LEU A 184 -9.02 -16.16 -2.22
CA LEU A 184 -9.46 -17.55 -2.21
C LEU A 184 -10.55 -17.86 -1.18
N GLY A 185 -10.97 -16.88 -0.37
CA GLY A 185 -11.92 -17.10 0.73
C GLY A 185 -11.30 -17.81 1.94
N ASN A 186 -9.98 -17.87 2.02
CA ASN A 186 -9.26 -18.43 3.15
C ASN A 186 -9.09 -17.34 4.22
N GLU A 187 -10.12 -17.11 5.03
CA GLU A 187 -10.16 -16.00 6.01
C GLU A 187 -9.16 -16.13 7.19
N THR A 188 -8.44 -17.23 7.28
CA THR A 188 -7.45 -17.44 8.33
C THR A 188 -6.03 -17.10 7.87
N VAL A 189 -5.80 -15.87 7.52
CA VAL A 189 -4.41 -15.42 7.37
C VAL A 189 -3.95 -14.80 8.68
N VAL A 190 -3.30 -15.62 9.45
CA VAL A 190 -2.45 -15.16 10.53
C VAL A 190 -1.22 -14.52 9.86
N TYR A 191 -1.01 -13.22 10.02
CA TYR A 191 0.31 -12.66 9.76
C TYR A 191 1.29 -13.54 10.53
N THR A 192 2.32 -14.08 9.87
CA THR A 192 3.39 -14.75 10.58
C THR A 192 4.17 -13.69 11.35
N THR A 193 3.56 -13.25 12.45
CA THR A 193 4.30 -12.40 13.40
C THR A 193 5.41 -13.26 13.98
N PRO A 194 6.59 -12.71 14.17
CA PRO A 194 7.63 -13.40 14.93
C PRO A 194 7.06 -13.89 16.25
N THR A 195 7.44 -15.09 16.66
CA THR A 195 7.02 -15.65 17.96
C THR A 195 7.46 -14.77 19.14
N ASN A 196 8.36 -13.82 18.87
CA ASN A 196 8.83 -12.82 19.82
C ASN A 196 9.02 -11.47 19.08
N PRO A 197 7.98 -10.63 18.96
CA PRO A 197 8.08 -9.31 18.32
C PRO A 197 9.12 -8.42 19.01
N GLN A 198 9.87 -7.65 18.25
CA GLN A 198 10.90 -6.72 18.75
C GLN A 198 10.75 -5.29 18.21
N THR A 199 10.03 -5.12 17.09
CA THR A 199 9.78 -3.80 16.50
C THR A 199 8.35 -3.33 16.72
N ALA A 200 8.10 -2.02 16.63
CA ALA A 200 6.76 -1.44 16.73
C ALA A 200 5.78 -2.06 15.72
N GLU A 201 6.25 -2.28 14.51
CA GLU A 201 5.45 -2.87 13.43
C GLU A 201 5.13 -4.35 13.69
N GLU A 202 6.09 -5.13 14.18
CA GLU A 202 5.85 -6.54 14.54
C GLU A 202 4.82 -6.66 15.66
N TYR A 203 4.88 -5.80 16.68
CA TYR A 203 3.85 -5.71 17.72
C TYR A 203 2.52 -5.24 17.17
N PHE A 204 2.50 -4.26 16.26
CA PHE A 204 1.28 -3.80 15.60
C PHE A 204 0.58 -4.94 14.85
N TYR A 205 1.30 -5.69 14.01
CA TYR A 205 0.70 -6.81 13.29
C TYR A 205 0.29 -7.97 14.20
N SER A 206 1.05 -8.22 15.27
CA SER A 206 0.62 -9.19 16.31
C SER A 206 -0.70 -8.77 16.93
N ALA A 207 -0.83 -7.49 17.30
CA ALA A 207 -2.05 -6.90 17.84
C ALA A 207 -3.22 -7.00 16.86
N TYR A 208 -2.98 -6.61 15.61
CA TYR A 208 -4.00 -6.66 14.54
C TYR A 208 -4.56 -8.08 14.34
N ASN A 209 -3.69 -9.10 14.32
CA ASN A 209 -4.14 -10.49 14.21
C ASN A 209 -5.01 -10.92 15.40
N LYS A 210 -4.62 -10.51 16.63
CA LYS A 210 -5.41 -10.80 17.85
C LYS A 210 -6.76 -10.09 17.82
N GLU A 211 -6.80 -8.83 17.35
CA GLU A 211 -8.04 -8.07 17.15
C GLU A 211 -8.97 -8.78 16.16
N LYS A 212 -8.47 -9.21 15.00
CA LYS A 212 -9.24 -9.97 14.00
C LYS A 212 -9.72 -11.31 14.52
N ALA A 213 -8.98 -11.93 15.43
CA ALA A 213 -9.41 -13.14 16.15
C ALA A 213 -10.41 -12.87 17.28
N GLY A 214 -10.77 -11.59 17.53
CA GLY A 214 -11.68 -11.17 18.59
C GLY A 214 -11.02 -11.03 19.97
N ASP A 215 -9.72 -11.28 20.10
CA ASP A 215 -8.98 -11.17 21.35
C ASP A 215 -8.50 -9.72 21.59
N ASN A 216 -9.47 -8.81 21.79
CA ASN A 216 -9.20 -7.39 21.92
C ASN A 216 -8.31 -7.07 23.14
N TYR A 217 -8.34 -7.87 24.21
CA TYR A 217 -7.46 -7.66 25.37
C TYR A 217 -5.99 -7.83 25.00
N LYS A 218 -5.64 -8.95 24.35
CA LYS A 218 -4.26 -9.20 23.93
C LYS A 218 -3.83 -8.28 22.77
N ALA A 219 -4.78 -7.86 21.94
CA ALA A 219 -4.49 -6.85 20.92
C ALA A 219 -4.04 -5.53 21.56
N ILE A 220 -4.75 -5.03 22.58
CA ILE A 220 -4.37 -3.81 23.31
C ILE A 220 -2.99 -3.94 23.96
N GLU A 221 -2.64 -5.11 24.51
CA GLU A 221 -1.31 -5.34 25.09
C GLU A 221 -0.20 -5.16 24.06
N ASP A 222 -0.39 -5.70 22.85
CA ASP A 222 0.61 -5.58 21.78
C ASP A 222 0.61 -4.18 21.15
N TYR A 223 -0.55 -3.54 20.97
CA TYR A 223 -0.60 -2.14 20.54
C TYR A 223 0.11 -1.21 21.55
N ASN A 224 -0.02 -1.47 22.85
CA ASN A 224 0.72 -0.72 23.86
C ASN A 224 2.23 -0.81 23.65
N LYS A 225 2.74 -2.02 23.36
CA LYS A 225 4.16 -2.22 23.09
C LYS A 225 4.60 -1.55 21.79
N ALA A 226 3.77 -1.61 20.74
CA ALA A 226 4.04 -0.90 19.50
C ALA A 226 4.19 0.60 19.75
N ILE A 227 3.27 1.19 20.52
CA ILE A 227 3.29 2.61 20.89
C ILE A 227 4.45 2.96 21.85
N GLU A 228 4.83 2.05 22.74
CA GLU A 228 6.00 2.23 23.61
C GLU A 228 7.29 2.34 22.81
N ILE A 229 7.42 1.55 21.75
CA ILE A 229 8.59 1.56 20.85
C ILE A 229 8.54 2.76 19.90
N ASP A 230 7.37 3.04 19.30
CA ASP A 230 7.14 4.19 18.44
C ASP A 230 5.93 5.00 18.92
N PRO A 231 6.15 6.07 19.72
CA PRO A 231 5.07 6.92 20.22
C PRO A 231 4.33 7.73 19.14
N ASN A 232 4.84 7.76 17.91
CA ASN A 232 4.22 8.46 16.78
C ASN A 232 3.46 7.51 15.84
N TYR A 233 3.29 6.24 16.22
CA TYR A 233 2.62 5.26 15.39
C TYR A 233 1.09 5.45 15.38
N ALA A 234 0.59 6.40 14.58
CA ALA A 234 -0.81 6.79 14.52
C ALA A 234 -1.78 5.61 14.30
N LEU A 235 -1.43 4.65 13.42
CA LEU A 235 -2.24 3.44 13.18
C LEU A 235 -2.37 2.56 14.43
N ALA A 236 -1.34 2.49 15.26
CA ALA A 236 -1.40 1.71 16.50
C ALA A 236 -2.39 2.33 17.50
N TYR A 237 -2.42 3.65 17.61
CA TYR A 237 -3.44 4.35 18.39
C TYR A 237 -4.85 4.11 17.82
N THR A 238 -5.03 4.26 16.51
CA THR A 238 -6.32 4.04 15.86
C THR A 238 -6.87 2.64 16.16
N ASN A 239 -6.08 1.60 15.93
CA ASN A 239 -6.53 0.22 16.11
C ASN A 239 -6.66 -0.15 17.59
N ARG A 240 -5.83 0.42 18.48
CA ARG A 240 -6.04 0.28 19.93
C ARG A 240 -7.36 0.91 20.36
N GLY A 241 -7.71 2.08 19.81
CA GLY A 241 -9.00 2.72 20.03
C GLY A 241 -10.17 1.82 19.60
N PHE A 242 -10.10 1.18 18.42
CA PHE A 242 -11.11 0.20 18.00
C PHE A 242 -11.20 -1.00 18.95
N SER A 243 -10.07 -1.55 19.37
CA SER A 243 -10.06 -2.66 20.34
C SER A 243 -10.67 -2.27 21.68
N LYS A 244 -10.39 -1.05 22.19
CA LYS A 244 -11.02 -0.49 23.40
C LYS A 244 -12.51 -0.27 23.22
N HIS A 245 -12.94 0.27 22.08
CA HIS A 245 -14.36 0.44 21.75
C HIS A 245 -15.10 -0.91 21.77
N ASN A 246 -14.52 -1.97 21.18
CA ASN A 246 -15.10 -3.32 21.21
C ASN A 246 -15.25 -3.86 22.65
N LEU A 247 -14.37 -3.46 23.54
CA LEU A 247 -14.45 -3.77 24.99
C LEU A 247 -15.32 -2.79 25.79
N LYS A 248 -15.99 -1.84 25.12
CA LYS A 248 -16.84 -0.80 25.72
C LYS A 248 -16.09 0.23 26.57
N ASP A 249 -14.77 0.32 26.42
CA ASP A 249 -13.96 1.43 26.95
C ASP A 249 -14.02 2.61 25.99
N PHE A 250 -15.16 3.29 25.97
CA PHE A 250 -15.40 4.39 25.04
C PHE A 250 -14.52 5.62 25.30
N ASN A 251 -14.19 5.88 26.57
CA ASN A 251 -13.33 7.01 26.92
C ASN A 251 -11.90 6.76 26.43
N GLY A 252 -11.34 5.59 26.71
CA GLY A 252 -10.03 5.24 26.23
C GLY A 252 -9.95 5.15 24.69
N ALA A 253 -11.05 4.78 24.02
CA ALA A 253 -11.13 4.79 22.57
C ALA A 253 -11.06 6.22 22.00
N ILE A 254 -11.79 7.18 22.62
CA ILE A 254 -11.76 8.59 22.21
C ILE A 254 -10.36 9.17 22.39
N GLU A 255 -9.70 8.92 23.54
CA GLU A 255 -8.34 9.40 23.79
C GLU A 255 -7.35 8.88 22.72
N ASP A 256 -7.47 7.62 22.34
CA ASP A 256 -6.61 7.02 21.32
C ASP A 256 -6.89 7.59 19.92
N HIS A 257 -8.16 7.79 19.56
CA HIS A 257 -8.50 8.40 18.27
C HIS A 257 -8.09 9.88 18.21
N ASP A 258 -8.26 10.64 19.29
CA ASP A 258 -7.78 12.02 19.36
C ASP A 258 -6.26 12.09 19.18
N LYS A 259 -5.52 11.14 19.79
CA LYS A 259 -4.07 11.06 19.61
C LYS A 259 -3.67 10.64 18.19
N ALA A 260 -4.40 9.72 17.59
CA ALA A 260 -4.18 9.33 16.20
C ALA A 260 -4.38 10.52 15.24
N ILE A 261 -5.44 11.33 15.45
CA ILE A 261 -5.71 12.55 14.67
C ILE A 261 -4.60 13.60 14.86
N GLU A 262 -4.13 13.77 16.10
CA GLU A 262 -3.02 14.69 16.39
C GLU A 262 -1.76 14.31 15.62
N LEU A 263 -1.46 12.99 15.54
CA LEU A 263 -0.28 12.46 14.88
C LEU A 263 -0.42 12.42 13.36
N ASP A 264 -1.63 12.09 12.87
CA ASP A 264 -1.96 12.01 11.44
C ASP A 264 -3.43 12.42 11.23
N PRO A 265 -3.69 13.68 10.88
CA PRO A 265 -5.04 14.20 10.65
C PRO A 265 -5.79 13.49 9.51
N GLU A 266 -5.09 12.87 8.56
CA GLU A 266 -5.68 12.20 7.40
C GLU A 266 -6.08 10.73 7.70
N ILE A 267 -5.60 10.16 8.80
CA ILE A 267 -5.84 8.74 9.15
C ILE A 267 -7.33 8.41 9.27
N ILE A 268 -8.15 9.35 9.69
CA ILE A 268 -9.60 9.15 9.85
C ILE A 268 -10.32 9.02 8.52
N ASN A 269 -9.89 9.73 7.49
CA ASN A 269 -10.51 9.66 6.17
C ASN A 269 -10.42 8.25 5.56
N VAL A 270 -9.40 7.49 5.92
CA VAL A 270 -9.20 6.10 5.47
C VAL A 270 -10.28 5.18 6.05
N TYR A 271 -10.69 5.38 7.30
CA TYR A 271 -11.66 4.52 7.98
C TYR A 271 -13.11 4.94 7.75
N VAL A 272 -13.39 6.24 7.65
CA VAL A 272 -14.75 6.76 7.35
C VAL A 272 -15.19 6.42 5.92
N ASN A 273 -14.26 6.33 4.97
CA ASN A 273 -14.56 5.93 3.59
C ASN A 273 -14.72 4.42 3.37
N ARG A 274 -14.48 3.60 4.40
CA ARG A 274 -14.68 2.14 4.38
C ARG A 274 -16.05 1.70 4.94
N GLY A 275 -16.87 2.59 5.49
CA GLY A 275 -18.25 2.38 5.92
C GLY A 275 -19.22 2.76 4.82
#